data_2dee9208b3be070b9560fc6347caa061
#
_entry.id   2dee9208b3be070b9560fc6347caa061
#
_cell.length_a   1.000
_cell.length_b   1.000
_cell.length_c   1.000
_cell.angle_alpha   90.00
_cell.angle_beta   90.00
_cell.angle_gamma   90.00
#
_symmetry.space_group_name_H-M   'P 1'
#
loop_
_entity.id
_entity.type
_entity.pdbx_description
1 polymer ?
#
loop_
_entity_poly.entity_id
_entity_poly.type
_entity_poly.pdbx_seq_one_letter_code
_entity_poly.pdbx_strand_id
1 'polypeptide(L)'
;MNMFRRTTVIVLSSLMAALPALPQPQTGNQPAGQINALIPAATRNSQPAKVREDLNWNDLLKTERSGRVRAGLKDGSILSLGSDSELRIVQHDSASQQTSLEMDFGKIRSQVVKISKPGGKFEMKTPNAVIGVIGTDFYVGFESNSTTVICYKGKVSVTPTNGAHAANNSGQSDAASNSVTVSAGQMVVITSEVPPAGFHASDTPPATLQASLTDTDIPTNAGIPHQSHTLRWVIIGTAVAVGLGVGLGVGLTRGGGTKPTAGNTVP
;
A
#
# COMPACT_ATOMS: atom_id res chain seq x y z
N MET A 1 -82.32 2.66 -45.96
CA MET A 1 -81.60 3.95 -46.04
C MET A 1 -80.44 3.83 -45.06
N ASN A 2 -79.33 3.29 -45.55
CA ASN A 2 -78.22 2.81 -44.71
C ASN A 2 -77.05 3.81 -44.69
N MET A 3 -76.79 4.37 -43.56
CA MET A 3 -75.72 5.36 -43.30
C MET A 3 -74.46 4.64 -42.82
N PHE A 4 -73.49 4.43 -43.72
CA PHE A 4 -72.19 3.92 -43.41
C PHE A 4 -71.37 4.96 -42.67
N ARG A 5 -71.06 4.71 -41.36
CA ARG A 5 -70.06 5.44 -40.61
C ARG A 5 -68.66 4.85 -40.88
N ARG A 6 -67.87 5.62 -41.59
CA ARG A 6 -66.44 5.31 -41.79
C ARG A 6 -65.66 5.75 -40.54
N THR A 7 -65.19 4.80 -39.74
CA THR A 7 -64.25 5.01 -38.64
C THR A 7 -62.85 5.08 -39.20
N THR A 8 -62.24 6.24 -39.18
CA THR A 8 -60.82 6.44 -39.54
C THR A 8 -59.98 6.12 -38.32
N VAL A 9 -59.22 5.00 -38.36
CA VAL A 9 -58.22 4.66 -37.35
C VAL A 9 -56.93 5.41 -37.69
N ILE A 10 -56.58 6.35 -36.85
CA ILE A 10 -55.27 7.06 -36.91
C ILE A 10 -54.27 6.17 -36.15
N VAL A 11 -53.36 5.52 -36.87
CA VAL A 11 -52.21 4.81 -36.31
C VAL A 11 -51.12 5.87 -36.07
N LEU A 12 -50.97 6.26 -34.81
CA LEU A 12 -49.83 7.07 -34.36
C LEU A 12 -48.62 6.14 -34.22
N SER A 13 -47.78 6.06 -35.25
CA SER A 13 -46.47 5.44 -35.15
C SER A 13 -45.53 6.37 -34.39
N SER A 14 -45.30 6.12 -33.10
CA SER A 14 -44.29 6.81 -32.30
C SER A 14 -42.89 6.39 -32.78
N LEU A 15 -42.25 7.27 -33.55
CA LEU A 15 -40.84 7.20 -33.92
C LEU A 15 -40.03 7.51 -32.67
N MET A 16 -39.62 6.47 -31.92
CA MET A 16 -38.74 6.58 -30.75
C MET A 16 -37.33 6.79 -31.26
N ALA A 17 -36.88 8.05 -31.36
CA ALA A 17 -35.52 8.42 -31.70
C ALA A 17 -34.58 7.89 -30.60
N ALA A 18 -33.82 6.86 -30.92
CA ALA A 18 -32.73 6.39 -30.06
C ALA A 18 -31.65 7.48 -30.01
N LEU A 19 -31.64 8.26 -28.92
CA LEU A 19 -30.52 9.15 -28.61
C LEU A 19 -29.25 8.29 -28.43
N PRO A 20 -28.12 8.64 -29.08
CA PRO A 20 -26.87 7.98 -28.83
C PRO A 20 -26.52 8.14 -27.33
N ALA A 21 -26.38 7.03 -26.62
CA ALA A 21 -25.94 7.05 -25.23
C ALA A 21 -24.53 7.70 -25.19
N LEU A 22 -24.42 8.82 -24.53
CA LEU A 22 -23.13 9.43 -24.24
C LEU A 22 -22.31 8.43 -23.42
N PRO A 23 -21.01 8.23 -23.72
CA PRO A 23 -20.18 7.36 -22.91
C PRO A 23 -20.20 7.87 -21.48
N GLN A 24 -20.78 7.09 -20.58
CA GLN A 24 -20.74 7.40 -19.15
C GLN A 24 -19.28 7.26 -18.71
N PRO A 25 -18.74 8.20 -17.93
CA PRO A 25 -17.42 8.02 -17.33
C PRO A 25 -17.47 6.76 -16.47
N GLN A 26 -16.70 5.75 -16.85
CA GLN A 26 -16.56 4.52 -16.07
C GLN A 26 -15.74 4.86 -14.82
N THR A 27 -16.40 5.40 -13.83
CA THR A 27 -15.82 5.69 -12.52
C THR A 27 -15.77 4.39 -11.74
N GLY A 28 -14.62 3.80 -11.56
CA GLY A 28 -14.46 2.84 -10.49
C GLY A 28 -13.76 1.51 -10.74
N ASN A 29 -13.39 1.16 -11.96
CA ASN A 29 -12.73 -0.15 -12.18
C ASN A 29 -11.42 -0.04 -12.99
N GLN A 30 -10.74 1.11 -12.91
CA GLN A 30 -9.43 1.23 -13.56
C GLN A 30 -8.36 0.68 -12.62
N PRO A 31 -7.53 -0.28 -13.11
CA PRO A 31 -6.56 -0.95 -12.28
C PRO A 31 -5.39 -0.03 -11.93
N ALA A 32 -5.14 0.16 -10.64
CA ALA A 32 -4.08 1.00 -10.10
C ALA A 32 -2.81 0.22 -9.74
N GLY A 33 -2.94 -1.03 -9.30
CA GLY A 33 -1.80 -1.81 -8.80
C GLY A 33 -2.20 -3.12 -8.18
N GLN A 34 -1.39 -3.63 -7.24
CA GLN A 34 -1.63 -4.89 -6.53
C GLN A 34 -1.04 -4.84 -5.12
N ILE A 35 -1.64 -5.57 -4.19
CA ILE A 35 -1.08 -5.78 -2.85
C ILE A 35 0.07 -6.79 -2.92
N ASN A 36 1.30 -6.33 -2.69
CA ASN A 36 2.51 -7.15 -2.79
C ASN A 36 2.85 -7.87 -1.49
N ALA A 37 2.56 -7.26 -0.34
CA ALA A 37 2.77 -7.83 0.98
C ALA A 37 1.73 -7.32 1.96
N LEU A 38 1.42 -8.13 2.97
CA LEU A 38 0.39 -7.85 3.95
C LEU A 38 0.78 -8.43 5.30
N ILE A 39 0.69 -7.62 6.35
CA ILE A 39 0.57 -8.11 7.73
C ILE A 39 -0.90 -8.03 8.09
N PRO A 40 -1.55 -9.13 8.55
CA PRO A 40 -2.96 -9.16 8.86
C PRO A 40 -3.41 -8.12 9.88
N ALA A 41 -4.66 -7.84 9.88
CA ALA A 41 -5.54 -6.78 10.26
C ALA A 41 -5.45 -5.59 9.29
N ALA A 42 -5.71 -5.87 8.00
CA ALA A 42 -5.90 -4.85 6.98
C ALA A 42 -7.11 -5.18 6.11
N THR A 43 -7.77 -4.15 5.62
CA THR A 43 -8.94 -4.26 4.76
C THR A 43 -8.77 -3.46 3.48
N ARG A 44 -9.46 -3.91 2.41
CA ARG A 44 -9.71 -3.16 1.19
C ARG A 44 -11.22 -3.02 1.02
N ASN A 45 -11.71 -1.79 0.93
CA ASN A 45 -13.14 -1.49 0.82
C ASN A 45 -13.98 -2.23 1.89
N SER A 46 -13.51 -2.20 3.15
CA SER A 46 -14.12 -2.87 4.32
C SER A 46 -14.14 -4.41 4.26
N GLN A 47 -13.48 -5.03 3.28
CA GLN A 47 -13.29 -6.48 3.23
C GLN A 47 -11.86 -6.84 3.60
N PRO A 48 -11.61 -8.00 4.24
CA PRO A 48 -10.25 -8.43 4.54
C PRO A 48 -9.36 -8.44 3.29
N ALA A 49 -8.26 -7.69 3.34
CA ALA A 49 -7.32 -7.59 2.23
C ALA A 49 -6.50 -8.88 2.05
N LYS A 50 -6.09 -9.17 0.83
CA LYS A 50 -5.31 -10.37 0.48
C LYS A 50 -4.07 -10.00 -0.31
N VAL A 51 -2.99 -10.76 -0.12
CA VAL A 51 -1.79 -10.65 -0.98
C VAL A 51 -2.15 -11.04 -2.41
N ARG A 52 -1.61 -10.32 -3.38
CA ARG A 52 -1.90 -10.42 -4.83
C ARG A 52 -3.33 -10.00 -5.21
N GLU A 53 -4.00 -9.27 -4.34
CA GLU A 53 -5.27 -8.64 -4.66
C GLU A 53 -5.04 -7.41 -5.51
N ASP A 54 -5.79 -7.27 -6.60
CA ASP A 54 -5.71 -6.11 -7.49
C ASP A 54 -6.30 -4.87 -6.82
N LEU A 55 -5.66 -3.74 -7.02
CA LEU A 55 -6.10 -2.43 -6.55
C LEU A 55 -6.62 -1.62 -7.72
N ASN A 56 -7.72 -0.92 -7.50
CA ASN A 56 -8.38 -0.06 -8.48
C ASN A 56 -8.47 1.39 -7.98
N TRP A 57 -8.85 2.28 -8.86
CA TRP A 57 -9.19 3.65 -8.49
C TRP A 57 -10.34 3.65 -7.47
N ASN A 58 -10.28 4.59 -6.55
CA ASN A 58 -11.18 4.76 -5.41
C ASN A 58 -11.13 3.64 -4.35
N ASP A 59 -10.22 2.67 -4.47
CA ASP A 59 -10.04 1.71 -3.40
C ASP A 59 -9.54 2.36 -2.12
N LEU A 60 -10.14 1.96 -1.02
CA LEU A 60 -9.78 2.35 0.33
C LEU A 60 -9.03 1.23 1.01
N LEU A 61 -7.78 1.46 1.33
CA LEU A 61 -6.94 0.57 2.14
C LEU A 61 -6.94 1.07 3.58
N LYS A 62 -7.20 0.16 4.53
CA LYS A 62 -7.16 0.46 5.95
C LYS A 62 -6.38 -0.61 6.69
N THR A 63 -5.52 -0.17 7.60
CA THR A 63 -4.75 -1.04 8.50
C THR A 63 -5.15 -0.75 9.94
N GLU A 64 -5.18 -1.81 10.76
CA GLU A 64 -5.35 -1.70 12.21
C GLU A 64 -3.98 -1.66 12.91
N ARG A 65 -3.98 -1.62 14.25
CA ARG A 65 -2.78 -1.46 15.08
C ARG A 65 -1.62 -2.40 14.74
N SER A 66 -1.88 -3.63 14.35
CA SER A 66 -0.84 -4.60 13.95
C SER A 66 -0.71 -4.78 12.43
N GLY A 67 -1.66 -4.21 11.67
CA GLY A 67 -1.72 -4.38 10.23
C GLY A 67 -0.71 -3.51 9.48
N ARG A 68 -0.23 -4.00 8.35
CA ARG A 68 0.54 -3.24 7.36
C ARG A 68 0.23 -3.72 5.96
N VAL A 69 0.30 -2.82 4.98
CA VAL A 69 0.08 -3.15 3.57
C VAL A 69 1.21 -2.57 2.73
N ARG A 70 1.78 -3.39 1.85
CA ARG A 70 2.65 -2.91 0.77
C ARG A 70 1.92 -3.09 -0.56
N ALA A 71 1.62 -1.99 -1.21
CA ALA A 71 1.01 -1.94 -2.52
C ALA A 71 2.04 -1.54 -3.57
N GLY A 72 2.09 -2.26 -4.69
CA GLY A 72 2.83 -1.87 -5.88
C GLY A 72 1.87 -1.25 -6.88
N LEU A 73 2.15 -0.03 -7.32
CA LEU A 73 1.40 0.63 -8.39
C LEU A 73 1.90 0.17 -9.76
N LYS A 74 1.08 0.34 -10.81
CA LYS A 74 1.42 -0.10 -12.17
C LYS A 74 2.60 0.63 -12.81
N ASP A 75 2.94 1.81 -12.32
CA ASP A 75 4.13 2.55 -12.76
C ASP A 75 5.43 2.09 -12.08
N GLY A 76 5.34 1.13 -11.13
CA GLY A 76 6.45 0.62 -10.34
C GLY A 76 6.65 1.36 -9.02
N SER A 77 5.85 2.36 -8.70
CA SER A 77 5.87 3.03 -7.40
C SER A 77 5.38 2.08 -6.30
N ILE A 78 5.93 2.22 -5.09
CA ILE A 78 5.61 1.37 -3.93
C ILE A 78 5.03 2.23 -2.82
N LEU A 79 3.89 1.81 -2.29
CA LEU A 79 3.21 2.41 -1.15
C LEU A 79 3.29 1.43 0.02
N SER A 80 3.84 1.84 1.15
CA SER A 80 3.93 1.03 2.38
C SER A 80 3.15 1.71 3.49
N LEU A 81 1.95 1.22 3.77
CA LEU A 81 1.10 1.69 4.86
C LEU A 81 1.57 1.09 6.17
N GLY A 82 1.75 1.94 7.17
CA GLY A 82 2.00 1.55 8.55
C GLY A 82 0.74 1.06 9.27
N SER A 83 0.86 0.84 10.58
CA SER A 83 -0.29 0.52 11.43
C SER A 83 -1.23 1.73 11.58
N ASP A 84 -2.50 1.45 11.94
CA ASP A 84 -3.53 2.47 12.18
C ASP A 84 -3.54 3.54 11.08
N SER A 85 -3.71 3.10 9.82
CA SER A 85 -3.63 3.98 8.65
C SER A 85 -4.79 3.78 7.70
N GLU A 86 -5.20 4.84 7.03
CA GLU A 86 -6.24 4.83 6.00
C GLU A 86 -5.79 5.61 4.78
N LEU A 87 -5.80 4.96 3.61
CA LEU A 87 -5.37 5.51 2.34
C LEU A 87 -6.39 5.21 1.25
N ARG A 88 -6.81 6.21 0.52
CA ARG A 88 -7.60 6.09 -0.71
C ARG A 88 -6.73 6.31 -1.94
N ILE A 89 -6.82 5.40 -2.90
CA ILE A 89 -6.24 5.58 -4.24
C ILE A 89 -7.26 6.29 -5.10
N VAL A 90 -7.25 7.62 -5.11
CA VAL A 90 -8.25 8.39 -5.87
C VAL A 90 -8.09 8.14 -7.37
N GLN A 91 -6.85 8.17 -7.85
CA GLN A 91 -6.49 7.97 -9.25
C GLN A 91 -5.06 7.44 -9.36
N HIS A 92 -4.83 6.53 -10.31
CA HIS A 92 -3.49 6.15 -10.73
C HIS A 92 -3.48 5.76 -12.21
N ASP A 93 -2.98 6.63 -13.05
CA ASP A 93 -2.77 6.38 -14.48
C ASP A 93 -1.26 6.28 -14.76
N SER A 94 -0.79 5.06 -14.99
CA SER A 94 0.62 4.78 -15.29
C SER A 94 1.05 5.31 -16.66
N ALA A 95 0.12 5.48 -17.61
CA ALA A 95 0.44 5.96 -18.95
C ALA A 95 0.73 7.47 -18.96
N SER A 96 -0.06 8.26 -18.25
CA SER A 96 0.16 9.70 -18.06
C SER A 96 1.05 10.03 -16.86
N GLN A 97 1.39 9.03 -16.03
CA GLN A 97 2.09 9.17 -14.76
C GLN A 97 1.37 10.14 -13.81
N GLN A 98 0.07 10.04 -13.74
CA GLN A 98 -0.75 10.83 -12.82
C GLN A 98 -1.24 9.95 -11.68
N THR A 99 -0.90 10.33 -10.45
CA THR A 99 -1.32 9.64 -9.23
C THR A 99 -1.87 10.66 -8.24
N SER A 100 -3.04 10.38 -7.70
CA SER A 100 -3.66 11.14 -6.63
C SER A 100 -4.08 10.19 -5.52
N LEU A 101 -3.60 10.46 -4.31
CA LEU A 101 -3.86 9.69 -3.10
C LEU A 101 -4.47 10.61 -2.04
N GLU A 102 -5.31 10.07 -1.18
CA GLU A 102 -5.84 10.74 0.01
C GLU A 102 -5.57 9.88 1.24
N MET A 103 -5.00 10.47 2.28
CA MET A 103 -4.71 9.84 3.55
C MET A 103 -5.45 10.58 4.66
N ASP A 104 -6.42 9.90 5.28
CA ASP A 104 -7.24 10.50 6.33
C ASP A 104 -6.57 10.43 7.69
N PHE A 105 -5.79 9.39 7.96
CA PHE A 105 -4.95 9.25 9.16
C PHE A 105 -3.89 8.17 8.96
N GLY A 106 -2.89 8.18 9.85
CA GLY A 106 -1.87 7.15 9.97
C GLY A 106 -0.55 7.49 9.29
N LYS A 107 0.11 6.48 8.71
CA LYS A 107 1.51 6.54 8.29
C LYS A 107 1.70 5.82 6.97
N ILE A 108 2.44 6.45 6.06
CA ILE A 108 2.78 5.86 4.77
C ILE A 108 4.19 6.25 4.34
N ARG A 109 4.94 5.30 3.81
CA ARG A 109 6.15 5.55 3.02
C ARG A 109 5.83 5.31 1.56
N SER A 110 6.19 6.25 0.72
CA SER A 110 5.99 6.19 -0.73
C SER A 110 7.33 6.25 -1.43
N GLN A 111 7.64 5.22 -2.21
CA GLN A 111 8.80 5.18 -3.10
C GLN A 111 8.29 5.39 -4.52
N VAL A 112 8.35 6.63 -4.99
CA VAL A 112 7.78 7.05 -6.25
C VAL A 112 8.83 7.00 -7.34
N VAL A 113 8.53 6.33 -8.45
CA VAL A 113 9.37 6.32 -9.64
C VAL A 113 9.47 7.72 -10.25
N LYS A 114 10.58 8.02 -10.91
CA LYS A 114 10.78 9.33 -11.53
C LYS A 114 9.73 9.61 -12.60
N ILE A 115 8.99 10.68 -12.43
CA ILE A 115 8.02 11.18 -13.42
C ILE A 115 8.79 11.83 -14.56
N SER A 116 8.55 11.36 -15.78
CA SER A 116 9.20 11.86 -17.00
C SER A 116 8.20 12.36 -18.05
N LYS A 117 6.92 12.06 -17.88
CA LYS A 117 5.88 12.50 -18.80
C LYS A 117 5.51 13.97 -18.58
N PRO A 118 5.34 14.77 -19.64
CA PRO A 118 4.77 16.11 -19.52
C PRO A 118 3.40 16.06 -18.84
N GLY A 119 3.21 16.89 -17.80
CA GLY A 119 1.99 16.90 -17.01
C GLY A 119 1.82 15.73 -16.04
N GLY A 120 2.80 14.82 -15.96
CA GLY A 120 2.81 13.76 -14.94
C GLY A 120 2.91 14.38 -13.54
N LYS A 121 2.22 13.78 -12.56
CA LYS A 121 2.07 14.30 -11.21
C LYS A 121 1.84 13.17 -10.23
N PHE A 122 2.56 13.20 -9.12
CA PHE A 122 2.22 12.39 -7.95
C PHE A 122 1.85 13.32 -6.80
N GLU A 123 0.64 13.20 -6.32
CA GLU A 123 0.08 14.02 -5.25
C GLU A 123 -0.54 13.15 -4.18
N MET A 124 -0.24 13.48 -2.92
CA MET A 124 -0.89 12.92 -1.74
C MET A 124 -1.50 14.05 -0.94
N LYS A 125 -2.75 13.89 -0.55
CA LYS A 125 -3.48 14.83 0.30
C LYS A 125 -3.64 14.26 1.70
N THR A 126 -3.44 15.11 2.69
CA THR A 126 -3.87 14.91 4.07
C THR A 126 -4.89 16.00 4.41
N PRO A 127 -5.60 15.92 5.55
CA PRO A 127 -6.56 16.96 5.94
C PRO A 127 -5.99 18.38 6.01
N ASN A 128 -4.67 18.54 6.25
CA ASN A 128 -4.06 19.87 6.41
C ASN A 128 -2.88 20.16 5.47
N ALA A 129 -2.56 19.25 4.52
CA ALA A 129 -1.48 19.46 3.57
C ALA A 129 -1.72 18.76 2.22
N VAL A 130 -1.14 19.33 1.16
CA VAL A 130 -0.98 18.69 -0.15
C VAL A 130 0.50 18.46 -0.39
N ILE A 131 0.88 17.23 -0.65
CA ILE A 131 2.26 16.76 -0.85
C ILE A 131 2.45 16.39 -2.32
N GLY A 132 3.36 17.07 -3.03
CA GLY A 132 3.69 16.82 -4.43
C GLY A 132 5.13 16.37 -4.61
N VAL A 133 5.37 15.37 -5.49
CA VAL A 133 6.72 14.84 -5.78
C VAL A 133 6.91 14.49 -7.26
N ILE A 134 8.18 14.37 -7.69
CA ILE A 134 8.55 14.03 -9.08
C ILE A 134 9.45 12.76 -9.14
N GLY A 135 9.50 11.99 -8.09
CA GLY A 135 10.36 10.81 -8.01
C GLY A 135 11.20 10.83 -6.76
N THR A 136 10.63 10.36 -5.69
CA THR A 136 11.06 10.65 -4.33
C THR A 136 10.76 9.44 -3.46
N ASP A 137 11.63 9.16 -2.50
CA ASP A 137 11.36 8.27 -1.37
C ASP A 137 11.06 9.15 -0.15
N PHE A 138 9.85 9.06 0.38
CA PHE A 138 9.38 9.93 1.45
C PHE A 138 8.36 9.26 2.34
N TYR A 139 8.21 9.79 3.54
CA TYR A 139 7.24 9.39 4.53
C TYR A 139 6.25 10.52 4.79
N VAL A 140 5.00 10.16 5.00
CA VAL A 140 3.94 11.04 5.49
C VAL A 140 3.27 10.37 6.68
N GLY A 141 3.18 11.11 7.78
CA GLY A 141 2.37 10.75 8.94
C GLY A 141 1.31 11.81 9.18
N PHE A 142 0.06 11.42 9.38
CA PHE A 142 -1.00 12.31 9.84
C PHE A 142 -1.61 11.76 11.11
N GLU A 143 -1.27 12.39 12.21
CA GLU A 143 -1.74 12.04 13.56
C GLU A 143 -1.99 13.33 14.37
N SER A 144 -2.98 13.30 15.25
CA SER A 144 -3.30 14.43 16.14
C SER A 144 -3.41 15.79 15.41
N ASN A 145 -4.07 15.78 14.23
CA ASN A 145 -4.25 16.98 13.40
C ASN A 145 -2.94 17.62 12.90
N SER A 146 -1.90 16.83 12.79
CA SER A 146 -0.56 17.25 12.35
C SER A 146 -0.06 16.35 11.23
N THR A 147 0.39 16.93 10.10
CA THR A 147 1.06 16.20 9.03
C THR A 147 2.57 16.36 9.19
N THR A 148 3.25 15.23 9.34
CA THR A 148 4.71 15.14 9.30
C THR A 148 5.15 14.59 7.96
N VAL A 149 6.02 15.28 7.25
CA VAL A 149 6.62 14.82 5.99
C VAL A 149 8.12 14.70 6.15
N ILE A 150 8.70 13.55 5.84
CA ILE A 150 10.14 13.28 5.87
C ILE A 150 10.58 12.87 4.47
N CYS A 151 11.62 13.50 3.94
CA CYS A 151 12.20 13.15 2.65
C CYS A 151 13.46 12.28 2.85
N TYR A 152 13.45 11.04 2.37
CA TYR A 152 14.63 10.17 2.40
C TYR A 152 15.52 10.37 1.17
N LYS A 153 14.89 10.58 0.00
CA LYS A 153 15.62 10.78 -1.26
C LYS A 153 14.81 11.67 -2.20
N GLY A 154 15.47 12.63 -2.81
CA GLY A 154 14.84 13.56 -3.76
C GLY A 154 14.38 14.84 -3.08
N LYS A 155 13.25 15.36 -3.51
CA LYS A 155 12.61 16.58 -2.99
C LYS A 155 11.10 16.40 -2.94
N VAL A 156 10.49 16.93 -1.89
CA VAL A 156 9.03 16.93 -1.67
C VAL A 156 8.59 18.38 -1.57
N SER A 157 7.54 18.73 -2.30
CA SER A 157 6.85 20.02 -2.14
C SER A 157 5.64 19.80 -1.23
N VAL A 158 5.53 20.55 -0.16
CA VAL A 158 4.45 20.46 0.84
C VAL A 158 3.73 21.81 0.89
N THR A 159 2.44 21.81 0.59
CA THR A 159 1.60 23.00 0.62
C THR A 159 0.52 22.82 1.71
N PRO A 160 0.54 23.62 2.79
CA PRO A 160 -0.51 23.62 3.80
C PRO A 160 -1.88 23.95 3.19
N THR A 161 -2.94 23.24 3.60
CA THR A 161 -4.32 23.52 3.16
C THR A 161 -5.10 24.38 4.16
N ASN A 162 -4.64 24.44 5.40
CA ASN A 162 -5.34 25.17 6.44
C ASN A 162 -5.01 26.66 6.45
N GLY A 163 -6.00 27.49 6.15
CA GLY A 163 -6.16 28.86 6.65
C GLY A 163 -5.05 29.90 6.38
N ALA A 164 -3.90 29.50 5.90
CA ALA A 164 -2.81 30.43 5.58
C ALA A 164 -3.15 31.37 4.40
N HIS A 165 -4.27 31.17 3.74
CA HIS A 165 -4.78 32.02 2.66
C HIS A 165 -5.58 33.24 3.15
N ALA A 166 -5.84 33.36 4.45
CA ALA A 166 -6.74 34.38 4.99
C ALA A 166 -6.07 35.70 5.38
N ALA A 167 -4.76 35.80 5.33
CA ALA A 167 -4.08 36.97 5.89
C ALA A 167 -3.67 38.06 4.90
N ASN A 168 -3.93 37.93 3.60
CA ASN A 168 -3.55 38.98 2.64
C ASN A 168 -4.79 39.63 2.02
N ASN A 169 -5.30 40.66 2.71
CA ASN A 169 -6.30 41.61 2.22
C ASN A 169 -5.76 42.54 1.11
N SER A 170 -4.74 42.14 0.39
CA SER A 170 -4.27 42.83 -0.82
C SER A 170 -4.40 41.84 -1.99
N GLY A 171 -5.40 42.09 -2.86
CA GLY A 171 -5.83 41.30 -3.99
C GLY A 171 -4.78 40.84 -5.01
N GLN A 172 -3.78 40.13 -4.54
CA GLN A 172 -2.77 39.49 -5.36
C GLN A 172 -2.73 38.01 -4.96
N SER A 173 -3.38 37.22 -5.80
CA SER A 173 -3.39 35.76 -5.70
C SER A 173 -2.07 35.18 -6.22
N ASP A 174 -1.01 35.33 -5.49
CA ASP A 174 0.22 34.58 -5.73
C ASP A 174 0.13 33.22 -5.02
N ALA A 175 -0.44 32.24 -5.73
CA ALA A 175 -0.54 30.83 -5.31
C ALA A 175 0.84 30.15 -5.12
N ALA A 176 1.93 30.89 -5.20
CA ALA A 176 3.31 30.39 -5.14
C ALA A 176 3.98 30.51 -3.76
N SER A 177 3.34 31.15 -2.76
CA SER A 177 4.07 31.62 -1.57
C SER A 177 4.01 30.74 -0.33
N ASN A 178 3.23 29.65 -0.31
CA ASN A 178 3.04 28.86 0.90
C ASN A 178 3.54 27.42 0.81
N SER A 179 4.25 27.03 -0.24
CA SER A 179 4.78 25.68 -0.32
C SER A 179 6.20 25.61 0.26
N VAL A 180 6.45 24.57 1.05
CA VAL A 180 7.74 24.27 1.65
C VAL A 180 8.39 23.14 0.88
N THR A 181 9.64 23.33 0.44
CA THR A 181 10.43 22.25 -0.17
C THR A 181 11.21 21.51 0.91
N VAL A 182 10.99 20.21 1.01
CA VAL A 182 11.68 19.29 1.91
C VAL A 182 12.69 18.49 1.10
N SER A 183 13.97 18.67 1.38
CA SER A 183 15.07 17.96 0.72
C SER A 183 15.43 16.66 1.45
N ALA A 184 16.23 15.81 0.81
CA ALA A 184 16.68 14.56 1.43
C ALA A 184 17.35 14.81 2.81
N GLY A 185 16.94 14.04 3.82
CA GLY A 185 17.36 14.18 5.22
C GLY A 185 16.57 15.21 6.02
N GLN A 186 15.66 15.93 5.39
CA GLN A 186 14.85 16.96 6.04
C GLN A 186 13.40 16.49 6.30
N MET A 187 12.75 17.19 7.21
CA MET A 187 11.34 17.04 7.54
C MET A 187 10.65 18.39 7.68
N VAL A 188 9.32 18.37 7.56
CA VAL A 188 8.44 19.48 7.94
C VAL A 188 7.25 18.93 8.71
N VAL A 189 6.76 19.71 9.65
CA VAL A 189 5.53 19.43 10.39
C VAL A 189 4.53 20.54 10.10
N ILE A 190 3.37 20.16 9.58
CA ILE A 190 2.25 21.05 9.28
C ILE A 190 1.17 20.80 10.33
N THR A 191 0.84 21.82 11.10
CA THR A 191 -0.25 21.78 12.07
C THR A 191 -1.42 22.64 11.57
N SER A 192 -2.56 22.58 12.26
CA SER A 192 -3.72 23.42 11.96
C SER A 192 -3.44 24.93 12.17
N GLU A 193 -2.46 25.25 12.99
CA GLU A 193 -2.04 26.62 13.26
C GLU A 193 -0.73 26.93 12.54
N VAL A 194 -0.68 28.05 11.82
CA VAL A 194 0.54 28.52 11.16
C VAL A 194 1.42 29.19 12.21
N PRO A 195 2.66 28.74 12.44
CA PRO A 195 3.56 29.40 13.36
C PRO A 195 3.94 30.80 12.84
N PRO A 196 4.29 31.74 13.72
CA PRO A 196 4.62 33.14 13.34
C PRO A 196 5.71 33.24 12.27
N ALA A 197 6.67 32.31 12.24
CA ALA A 197 7.75 32.24 11.26
C ALA A 197 7.37 31.45 9.98
N GLY A 198 6.12 30.98 9.85
CA GLY A 198 5.68 30.08 8.78
C GLY A 198 6.20 28.65 8.96
N PHE A 199 5.82 27.77 8.02
CA PHE A 199 6.33 26.40 7.99
C PHE A 199 7.68 26.39 7.24
N HIS A 200 8.66 25.67 7.78
CA HIS A 200 9.96 25.49 7.14
C HIS A 200 10.50 24.08 7.35
N ALA A 201 11.30 23.62 6.40
CA ALA A 201 11.97 22.33 6.51
C ALA A 201 13.15 22.43 7.50
N SER A 202 13.32 21.38 8.30
CA SER A 202 14.44 21.22 9.24
C SER A 202 15.08 19.86 9.07
N ASP A 203 16.29 19.67 9.57
CA ASP A 203 16.94 18.37 9.55
C ASP A 203 16.16 17.36 10.39
N THR A 204 16.03 16.14 9.86
CA THR A 204 15.30 15.06 10.54
C THR A 204 16.17 14.47 11.65
N PRO A 205 15.72 14.46 12.92
CA PRO A 205 16.45 13.80 13.98
C PRO A 205 16.63 12.31 13.67
N PRO A 206 17.80 11.70 13.95
CA PRO A 206 18.09 10.29 13.64
C PRO A 206 17.07 9.31 14.23
N ALA A 207 16.57 9.59 15.44
CA ALA A 207 15.54 8.76 16.09
C ALA A 207 14.21 8.81 15.32
N THR A 208 13.79 9.98 14.86
CA THR A 208 12.56 10.16 14.06
C THR A 208 12.69 9.47 12.69
N LEU A 209 13.85 9.59 12.05
CA LEU A 209 14.16 8.91 10.80
C LEU A 209 14.04 7.38 10.96
N GLN A 210 14.66 6.83 12.01
CA GLN A 210 14.61 5.39 12.29
C GLN A 210 13.18 4.91 12.63
N ALA A 211 12.44 5.67 13.42
CA ALA A 211 11.05 5.36 13.76
C ALA A 211 10.16 5.29 12.51
N SER A 212 10.25 6.29 11.63
CA SER A 212 9.45 6.34 10.40
C SER A 212 9.75 5.20 9.43
N LEU A 213 11.00 4.74 9.35
CA LEU A 213 11.39 3.56 8.59
C LEU A 213 10.77 2.30 9.19
N THR A 214 10.86 2.12 10.51
CA THR A 214 10.32 0.95 11.22
C THR A 214 8.79 0.88 11.16
N ASP A 215 8.11 2.02 11.26
CA ASP A 215 6.65 2.12 11.21
C ASP A 215 6.05 1.62 9.90
N THR A 216 6.78 1.76 8.80
CA THR A 216 6.33 1.42 7.46
C THR A 216 7.07 0.22 6.85
N ASP A 217 7.98 -0.41 7.62
CA ASP A 217 8.68 -1.60 7.13
C ASP A 217 7.77 -2.83 7.18
N ILE A 218 7.76 -3.56 6.06
CA ILE A 218 7.08 -4.83 5.92
C ILE A 218 8.11 -5.84 5.45
N PRO A 219 8.43 -6.87 6.25
CA PRO A 219 9.32 -7.93 5.83
C PRO A 219 8.89 -8.51 4.49
N THR A 220 9.83 -8.79 3.61
CA THR A 220 9.56 -9.30 2.25
C THR A 220 8.75 -10.60 2.26
N ASN A 221 8.76 -11.34 3.36
CA ASN A 221 8.05 -12.60 3.55
C ASN A 221 6.68 -12.44 4.26
N ALA A 222 6.28 -11.21 4.60
CA ALA A 222 4.98 -10.97 5.23
C ALA A 222 3.85 -11.33 4.25
N GLY A 223 2.95 -12.20 4.70
CA GLY A 223 1.79 -12.60 3.92
C GLY A 223 1.99 -13.79 2.98
N ILE A 224 3.19 -14.39 2.89
CA ILE A 224 3.33 -15.71 2.31
C ILE A 224 2.88 -16.71 3.39
N PRO A 225 1.73 -17.38 3.25
CA PRO A 225 1.38 -18.44 4.19
C PRO A 225 2.50 -19.48 4.12
N HIS A 226 3.24 -19.66 5.21
CA HIS A 226 4.05 -20.85 5.39
C HIS A 226 3.06 -22.02 5.33
N GLN A 227 2.96 -22.68 4.18
CA GLN A 227 2.45 -24.02 4.14
C GLN A 227 3.44 -24.84 4.97
N SER A 228 3.11 -25.02 6.24
CA SER A 228 3.72 -26.07 7.03
C SER A 228 3.31 -27.38 6.35
N HIS A 229 4.14 -27.83 5.43
CA HIS A 229 4.14 -29.23 5.01
C HIS A 229 4.59 -30.04 6.23
N THR A 230 3.68 -30.24 7.17
CA THR A 230 3.74 -31.41 8.01
C THR A 230 3.51 -32.58 7.06
N LEU A 231 4.62 -33.12 6.52
CA LEU A 231 4.61 -34.44 5.93
C LEU A 231 4.15 -35.37 7.05
N ARG A 232 2.83 -35.61 7.10
CA ARG A 232 2.28 -36.77 7.77
C ARG A 232 2.76 -37.95 6.94
N TRP A 233 3.87 -38.56 7.36
CA TRP A 233 4.24 -39.88 6.97
C TRP A 233 3.10 -40.80 7.40
N VAL A 234 2.16 -41.04 6.49
CA VAL A 234 1.24 -42.16 6.61
C VAL A 234 2.10 -43.39 6.39
N ILE A 235 2.56 -44.00 7.49
CA ILE A 235 3.12 -45.34 7.46
C ILE A 235 1.94 -46.24 7.09
N ILE A 236 1.80 -46.54 5.82
CA ILE A 236 0.95 -47.64 5.35
C ILE A 236 1.75 -48.91 5.72
N GLY A 237 1.44 -49.46 6.89
CA GLY A 237 1.90 -50.79 7.30
C GLY A 237 1.26 -51.80 6.39
N THR A 238 1.95 -52.20 5.33
CA THR A 238 1.63 -53.47 4.65
C THR A 238 2.27 -54.57 5.44
N ALA A 239 1.49 -55.23 6.28
CA ALA A 239 1.82 -56.50 6.84
C ALA A 239 1.80 -57.55 5.71
N VAL A 240 2.98 -57.93 5.23
CA VAL A 240 3.12 -59.16 4.44
C VAL A 240 3.66 -60.23 5.37
N ALA A 241 2.80 -61.08 5.82
CA ALA A 241 3.14 -62.35 6.42
C ALA A 241 3.46 -63.34 5.30
N VAL A 242 4.71 -63.75 5.17
CA VAL A 242 5.06 -65.01 4.50
C VAL A 242 6.11 -65.69 5.31
N GLY A 243 5.83 -66.94 5.62
CA GLY A 243 6.47 -67.77 6.56
C GLY A 243 7.74 -68.50 6.10
N LEU A 244 8.27 -69.16 7.13
CA LEU A 244 9.08 -70.40 7.10
C LEU A 244 10.39 -70.44 6.34
N GLY A 245 11.46 -70.57 7.08
CA GLY A 245 12.77 -70.99 6.57
C GLY A 245 13.78 -71.14 7.69
N VAL A 246 13.90 -72.37 8.17
CA VAL A 246 14.92 -72.88 9.14
C VAL A 246 16.32 -72.71 8.59
N GLY A 247 17.29 -72.28 9.43
CA GLY A 247 18.68 -72.26 9.06
C GLY A 247 19.61 -71.97 10.27
N LEU A 248 20.11 -73.02 10.90
CA LEU A 248 21.13 -73.00 11.91
C LEU A 248 22.48 -72.45 11.41
N GLY A 249 23.14 -71.67 12.23
CA GLY A 249 24.54 -71.24 12.00
C GLY A 249 25.20 -70.64 13.24
N VAL A 250 25.93 -71.44 13.99
CA VAL A 250 26.77 -71.16 15.12
C VAL A 250 28.00 -70.35 14.70
N GLY A 251 28.45 -69.38 15.52
CA GLY A 251 29.70 -68.67 15.30
C GLY A 251 30.03 -67.69 16.42
N LEU A 252 30.70 -68.20 17.49
CA LEU A 252 31.35 -67.45 18.54
C LEU A 252 32.64 -66.74 18.05
N THR A 253 32.93 -65.53 18.61
CA THR A 253 34.22 -65.06 19.18
C THR A 253 34.07 -63.57 19.49
N ARG A 254 34.09 -63.10 20.70
CA ARG A 254 35.08 -62.90 21.79
C ARG A 254 36.25 -61.98 21.44
N GLY A 255 36.39 -60.92 22.25
CA GLY A 255 37.59 -60.11 22.49
C GLY A 255 37.31 -58.63 22.19
N GLY A 256 37.33 -57.69 23.10
CA GLY A 256 38.30 -57.51 24.18
C GLY A 256 38.80 -56.07 24.07
N GLY A 257 38.48 -55.21 25.00
CA GLY A 257 39.30 -54.32 25.82
C GLY A 257 40.02 -53.19 25.02
N THR A 258 40.04 -51.98 25.41
CA THR A 258 40.59 -51.32 26.60
C THR A 258 40.46 -49.78 26.44
N LYS A 259 40.13 -49.14 27.52
CA LYS A 259 40.40 -47.71 27.77
C LYS A 259 41.84 -47.51 28.20
N PRO A 260 42.52 -46.43 28.03
CA PRO A 260 42.83 -45.54 29.15
C PRO A 260 42.79 -44.02 28.77
N THR A 261 42.35 -43.20 29.68
CA THR A 261 42.95 -42.47 30.77
C THR A 261 43.77 -41.21 30.40
N ALA A 262 43.35 -40.14 31.01
CA ALA A 262 43.79 -38.79 31.20
C ALA A 262 45.32 -38.53 31.36
N GLY A 263 45.70 -37.28 31.11
CA GLY A 263 46.98 -36.66 31.51
C GLY A 263 46.98 -35.18 31.15
N ASN A 264 46.66 -34.41 32.01
CA ASN A 264 47.10 -33.22 32.74
C ASN A 264 48.51 -32.71 32.36
N THR A 265 48.72 -31.42 32.11
CA THR A 265 49.42 -30.43 32.92
C THR A 265 49.85 -29.20 32.11
N VAL A 266 49.59 -28.09 32.76
CA VAL A 266 50.07 -26.71 32.57
C VAL A 266 51.60 -26.59 32.78
N PRO A 267 52.36 -25.59 32.30
CA PRO A 267 52.25 -24.25 32.86
C PRO A 267 51.81 -23.15 31.91
#